data_806b1b881d61f08b8302ac85b1e32718
#
_entry.id   806b1b881d61f08b8302ac85b1e32718
#
_cell.length_a   1.000
_cell.length_b   1.000
_cell.length_c   1.000
_cell.angle_alpha   90.00
_cell.angle_beta   90.00
_cell.angle_gamma   90.00
#
_symmetry.space_group_name_H-M   'P 1'
#
loop_
_entity.id
_entity.type
_entity.pdbx_description
1 polymer ?
#
loop_
_entity_poly.entity_id
_entity_poly.type
_entity_poly.pdbx_seq_one_letter_code
_entity_poly.pdbx_strand_id
1 'polypeptide(L)'
;NCSNKKCLGCGYWLVYNDIDKARSIFEKYDTLSEIYFDGQGYADAAKLDNVGKYHHDPNMWNYVRTTRIAVPDIQDVITKENRSMDKVQALFADMDERQSAWNELTQIKELEPVGSLSYNIEINAAGVNKGTALVALGEMLGIPRESIMACGDGDNDVHLLREVGFGVA
;
A
#
# COMPACT_ATOMS: atom_id res chain seq x y z
N ASN A 1 -18.48 10.67 -0.75
CA ASN A 1 -17.68 11.70 -0.08
C ASN A 1 -17.28 11.22 1.31
N CYS A 2 -16.11 10.58 1.41
CA CYS A 2 -15.50 10.20 2.70
C CYS A 2 -14.77 11.42 3.27
N SER A 3 -15.48 12.30 3.92
CA SER A 3 -14.91 13.55 4.45
C SER A 3 -14.31 13.47 5.85
N ASN A 4 -14.32 12.31 6.52
CA ASN A 4 -13.80 12.17 7.87
C ASN A 4 -13.22 10.77 8.11
N LYS A 5 -11.91 10.63 8.09
CA LYS A 5 -11.08 9.59 8.74
C LYS A 5 -11.48 8.10 8.65
N LYS A 6 -12.62 7.75 8.06
CA LYS A 6 -13.08 6.37 7.85
C LYS A 6 -13.64 6.18 6.45
N CYS A 7 -13.06 5.29 5.66
CA CYS A 7 -13.68 4.76 4.46
C CYS A 7 -14.82 3.83 4.86
N LEU A 8 -15.98 3.90 4.17
CA LEU A 8 -17.12 3.01 4.42
C LEU A 8 -16.82 1.52 4.13
N GLY A 9 -15.70 1.24 3.43
CA GLY A 9 -15.34 -0.14 3.07
C GLY A 9 -14.11 -0.71 3.77
N CYS A 10 -13.18 0.13 4.28
CA CYS A 10 -11.90 -0.36 4.83
C CYS A 10 -11.47 0.30 6.15
N GLY A 11 -12.22 1.27 6.64
CA GLY A 11 -12.07 1.80 8.00
C GLY A 11 -11.11 2.97 8.19
N TYR A 12 -9.92 3.02 7.61
CA TYR A 12 -8.93 4.07 7.89
C TYR A 12 -8.12 4.46 6.65
N TRP A 13 -7.79 5.74 6.55
CA TRP A 13 -6.90 6.31 5.55
C TRP A 13 -5.57 6.67 6.18
N LEU A 14 -4.50 6.59 5.40
CA LEU A 14 -3.24 7.20 5.79
C LEU A 14 -3.42 8.71 5.93
N VAL A 15 -3.20 9.24 7.13
CA VAL A 15 -3.20 10.68 7.36
C VAL A 15 -1.89 11.30 6.89
N TYR A 16 -1.94 12.58 6.49
CA TYR A 16 -0.82 13.29 5.87
C TYR A 16 0.51 13.14 6.64
N ASN A 17 0.51 13.31 7.96
CA ASN A 17 1.72 13.19 8.78
C ASN A 17 2.33 11.77 8.78
N ASP A 18 1.52 10.74 8.63
CA ASP A 18 1.99 9.36 8.61
C ASP A 18 2.58 9.00 7.25
N ILE A 19 2.07 9.62 6.19
CA ILE A 19 2.61 9.55 4.84
C ILE A 19 4.03 10.13 4.81
N ASP A 20 4.23 11.31 5.38
CA ASP A 20 5.54 11.95 5.44
C ASP A 20 6.57 11.10 6.17
N LYS A 21 6.18 10.41 7.26
CA LYS A 21 7.04 9.46 7.96
C LYS A 21 7.47 8.31 7.04
N ALA A 22 6.53 7.69 6.33
CA ALA A 22 6.82 6.58 5.42
C ALA A 22 7.71 7.03 4.26
N ARG A 23 7.39 8.18 3.64
CA ARG A 23 8.15 8.72 2.53
C ARG A 23 9.57 9.10 2.92
N SER A 24 9.76 9.74 4.07
CA SER A 24 11.09 10.10 4.56
C SER A 24 12.02 8.90 4.73
N ILE A 25 11.45 7.70 4.94
CA ILE A 25 12.21 6.45 4.95
C ILE A 25 12.52 6.01 3.52
N PHE A 26 11.52 5.98 2.62
CA PHE A 26 11.73 5.58 1.23
C PHE A 26 12.74 6.48 0.49
N GLU A 27 12.75 7.77 0.78
CA GLU A 27 13.67 8.76 0.18
C GLU A 27 15.15 8.54 0.55
N LYS A 28 15.45 7.75 1.59
CA LYS A 28 16.82 7.36 1.93
C LYS A 28 17.40 6.36 0.94
N TYR A 29 16.56 5.71 0.14
CA TYR A 29 16.89 4.57 -0.71
C TYR A 29 16.53 4.84 -2.17
N ASP A 30 17.14 4.10 -3.08
CA ASP A 30 16.78 4.20 -4.50
C ASP A 30 15.53 3.37 -4.82
N THR A 31 14.38 4.02 -4.74
CA THR A 31 13.08 3.40 -4.91
C THR A 31 12.24 4.05 -6.01
N LEU A 32 11.33 3.29 -6.62
CA LEU A 32 10.18 3.82 -7.33
C LEU A 32 9.02 3.92 -6.33
N SER A 33 8.80 5.11 -5.81
CA SER A 33 7.68 5.39 -4.92
C SER A 33 6.42 5.71 -5.71
N GLU A 34 5.29 5.17 -5.24
CA GLU A 34 3.96 5.41 -5.81
C GLU A 34 3.01 5.85 -4.70
N ILE A 35 2.16 6.81 -5.00
CA ILE A 35 1.10 7.29 -4.11
C ILE A 35 -0.26 7.12 -4.79
N TYR A 36 -1.31 6.90 -4.00
CA TYR A 36 -2.64 6.61 -4.52
C TYR A 36 -3.71 7.49 -3.89
N PHE A 37 -4.50 8.14 -4.77
CA PHE A 37 -5.69 8.89 -4.41
C PHE A 37 -6.87 8.42 -5.24
N ASP A 38 -7.97 8.02 -4.60
CA ASP A 38 -9.21 7.55 -5.24
C ASP A 38 -8.96 6.42 -6.27
N GLY A 39 -8.02 5.51 -5.93
CA GLY A 39 -7.62 4.39 -6.78
C GLY A 39 -6.68 4.75 -7.93
N GLN A 40 -6.34 6.04 -8.13
CA GLN A 40 -5.37 6.47 -9.15
C GLN A 40 -3.96 6.53 -8.55
N GLY A 41 -3.02 5.85 -9.20
CA GLY A 41 -1.60 5.86 -8.84
C GLY A 41 -0.85 6.99 -9.54
N TYR A 42 0.09 7.60 -8.82
CA TYR A 42 1.04 8.62 -9.31
C TYR A 42 2.46 8.18 -8.97
N ALA A 43 3.40 8.49 -9.86
CA ALA A 43 4.82 8.23 -9.63
C ALA A 43 5.69 9.25 -10.39
N ASP A 44 6.93 9.43 -9.94
CA ASP A 44 7.89 10.30 -10.60
C ASP A 44 8.22 9.81 -12.00
N ALA A 45 8.09 10.68 -13.01
CA ALA A 45 8.28 10.35 -14.42
C ALA A 45 9.65 9.72 -14.69
N ALA A 46 10.71 10.29 -14.13
CA ALA A 46 12.08 9.78 -14.30
C ALA A 46 12.29 8.37 -13.75
N LYS A 47 11.55 8.01 -12.67
CA LYS A 47 11.58 6.67 -12.10
C LYS A 47 10.74 5.69 -12.92
N LEU A 48 9.57 6.12 -13.40
CA LEU A 48 8.72 5.32 -14.30
C LEU A 48 9.42 4.97 -15.62
N ASP A 49 10.17 5.90 -16.21
CA ASP A 49 10.97 5.63 -17.42
C ASP A 49 11.95 4.49 -17.20
N ASN A 50 12.48 4.36 -15.96
CA ASN A 50 13.41 3.32 -15.54
C ASN A 50 12.73 2.20 -14.73
N VAL A 51 11.45 1.91 -14.96
CA VAL A 51 10.69 0.93 -14.17
C VAL A 51 11.37 -0.42 -14.03
N GLY A 52 12.09 -0.87 -15.05
CA GLY A 52 12.82 -2.14 -15.05
C GLY A 52 13.94 -2.23 -14.01
N LYS A 53 14.37 -1.12 -13.43
CA LYS A 53 15.32 -1.11 -12.31
C LYS A 53 14.63 -1.55 -11.01
N TYR A 54 13.36 -1.23 -10.85
CA TYR A 54 12.60 -1.39 -9.60
C TYR A 54 11.61 -2.55 -9.65
N HIS A 55 11.03 -2.82 -10.83
CA HIS A 55 10.05 -3.89 -10.99
C HIS A 55 10.71 -5.09 -11.68
N HIS A 56 10.90 -6.18 -10.94
CA HIS A 56 11.68 -7.34 -11.39
C HIS A 56 10.96 -8.24 -12.40
N ASP A 57 9.63 -8.07 -12.59
CA ASP A 57 8.89 -8.77 -13.65
C ASP A 57 8.72 -7.88 -14.89
N PRO A 58 9.39 -8.20 -16.02
CA PRO A 58 9.27 -7.42 -17.26
C PRO A 58 7.86 -7.36 -17.82
N ASN A 59 7.01 -8.36 -17.56
CA ASN A 59 5.63 -8.38 -18.05
C ASN A 59 4.78 -7.27 -17.41
N MET A 60 5.17 -6.80 -16.22
CA MET A 60 4.48 -5.74 -15.50
C MET A 60 4.91 -4.33 -15.89
N TRP A 61 6.03 -4.15 -16.59
CA TRP A 61 6.56 -2.80 -16.89
C TRP A 61 5.59 -1.94 -17.67
N ASN A 62 4.95 -2.52 -18.70
CA ASN A 62 3.97 -1.78 -19.49
C ASN A 62 2.73 -1.43 -18.65
N TYR A 63 2.26 -2.36 -17.83
CA TYR A 63 1.14 -2.12 -16.91
C TYR A 63 1.46 -0.97 -15.95
N VAL A 64 2.60 -0.99 -15.30
CA VAL A 64 3.00 0.07 -14.36
C VAL A 64 3.07 1.43 -15.07
N ARG A 65 3.74 1.51 -16.24
CA ARG A 65 3.87 2.75 -17.01
C ARG A 65 2.53 3.31 -17.50
N THR A 66 1.58 2.46 -17.84
CA THR A 66 0.31 2.90 -18.46
C THR A 66 -0.80 3.17 -17.44
N THR A 67 -0.66 2.65 -16.21
CA THR A 67 -1.68 2.81 -15.17
C THR A 67 -1.32 3.85 -14.12
N ARG A 68 -0.06 4.32 -14.08
CA ARG A 68 0.36 5.42 -13.21
C ARG A 68 0.37 6.73 -13.98
N ILE A 69 -0.05 7.81 -13.33
CA ILE A 69 0.13 9.16 -13.85
C ILE A 69 1.58 9.56 -13.54
N ALA A 70 2.36 9.78 -14.61
CA ALA A 70 3.71 10.29 -14.50
C ALA A 70 3.69 11.78 -14.12
N VAL A 71 4.36 12.14 -13.06
CA VAL A 71 4.47 13.53 -12.58
C VAL A 71 5.95 13.91 -12.41
N PRO A 72 6.30 15.20 -12.49
CA PRO A 72 7.68 15.63 -12.23
C PRO A 72 8.17 15.27 -10.82
N ASP A 73 7.30 15.45 -9.82
CA ASP A 73 7.54 15.11 -8.41
C ASP A 73 6.21 14.73 -7.74
N ILE A 74 6.16 13.57 -7.11
CA ILE A 74 4.97 13.13 -6.36
C ILE A 74 4.67 14.02 -5.15
N GLN A 75 5.67 14.75 -4.62
CA GLN A 75 5.46 15.72 -3.53
C GLN A 75 4.51 16.84 -3.92
N ASP A 76 4.58 17.30 -5.15
CA ASP A 76 3.66 18.34 -5.66
C ASP A 76 2.21 17.85 -5.65
N VAL A 77 1.98 16.56 -5.98
CA VAL A 77 0.66 15.95 -5.92
C VAL A 77 0.16 15.89 -4.48
N ILE A 78 0.98 15.43 -3.54
CA ILE A 78 0.63 15.35 -2.12
C ILE A 78 0.26 16.74 -1.57
N THR A 79 1.08 17.73 -1.87
CA THR A 79 0.88 19.11 -1.41
C THR A 79 -0.41 19.71 -1.99
N LYS A 80 -0.70 19.45 -3.27
CA LYS A 80 -1.90 19.94 -3.95
C LYS A 80 -3.16 19.27 -3.43
N GLU A 81 -3.15 17.95 -3.28
CA GLU A 81 -4.29 17.17 -2.78
C GLU A 81 -4.59 17.51 -1.31
N ASN A 82 -3.55 17.70 -0.48
CA ASN A 82 -3.63 18.09 0.94
C ASN A 82 -4.75 17.32 1.70
N ARG A 83 -4.85 16.03 1.46
CA ARG A 83 -5.84 15.12 2.06
C ARG A 83 -5.24 13.76 2.33
N SER A 84 -5.95 12.92 3.04
CA SER A 84 -5.60 11.53 3.24
C SER A 84 -5.55 10.77 1.91
N MET A 85 -4.65 9.80 1.79
CA MET A 85 -4.49 8.96 0.60
C MET A 85 -4.85 7.50 0.89
N ASP A 86 -5.07 6.74 -0.18
CA ASP A 86 -5.46 5.34 -0.07
C ASP A 86 -4.27 4.47 0.34
N LYS A 87 -3.11 4.71 -0.28
CA LYS A 87 -1.90 3.89 -0.11
C LYS A 87 -0.65 4.66 -0.55
N VAL A 88 0.46 4.34 0.09
CA VAL A 88 1.81 4.61 -0.40
C VAL A 88 2.52 3.29 -0.59
N GLN A 89 3.29 3.16 -1.66
CA GLN A 89 4.19 2.01 -1.83
C GLN A 89 5.53 2.44 -2.41
N ALA A 90 6.54 1.62 -2.18
CA ALA A 90 7.84 1.74 -2.83
C ALA A 90 8.29 0.38 -3.37
N LEU A 91 8.83 0.38 -4.60
CA LEU A 91 9.53 -0.76 -5.19
C LEU A 91 11.03 -0.49 -5.08
N PHE A 92 11.77 -1.47 -4.63
CA PHE A 92 13.19 -1.37 -4.34
C PHE A 92 14.03 -2.06 -5.42
N ALA A 93 15.11 -1.41 -5.83
CA ALA A 93 16.11 -2.02 -6.70
C ALA A 93 17.01 -2.99 -5.93
N ASP A 94 17.22 -2.74 -4.64
CA ASP A 94 18.09 -3.48 -3.73
C ASP A 94 17.31 -4.08 -2.56
N MET A 95 17.53 -5.37 -2.28
CA MET A 95 16.78 -6.10 -1.25
C MET A 95 17.28 -5.82 0.17
N ASP A 96 18.56 -5.47 0.33
CA ASP A 96 19.10 -5.09 1.64
C ASP A 96 18.58 -3.71 2.04
N GLU A 97 18.45 -2.79 1.08
CA GLU A 97 17.79 -1.50 1.28
C GLU A 97 16.31 -1.69 1.63
N ARG A 98 15.61 -2.59 0.94
CA ARG A 98 14.22 -2.94 1.28
C ARG A 98 14.10 -3.46 2.70
N GLN A 99 14.99 -4.37 3.12
CA GLN A 99 14.96 -4.91 4.48
C GLN A 99 15.26 -3.84 5.53
N SER A 100 16.18 -2.92 5.23
CA SER A 100 16.49 -1.78 6.10
C SER A 100 15.29 -0.84 6.26
N ALA A 101 14.64 -0.49 5.15
CA ALA A 101 13.41 0.32 5.17
C ALA A 101 12.27 -0.39 5.93
N TRP A 102 12.11 -1.71 5.74
CA TRP A 102 11.12 -2.50 6.48
C TRP A 102 11.32 -2.42 8.00
N ASN A 103 12.57 -2.59 8.44
CA ASN A 103 12.91 -2.54 9.86
C ASN A 103 12.62 -1.16 10.47
N GLU A 104 12.86 -0.08 9.73
CA GLU A 104 12.52 1.27 10.19
C GLU A 104 11.00 1.50 10.24
N LEU A 105 10.28 1.11 9.19
CA LEU A 105 8.83 1.29 9.07
C LEU A 105 8.04 0.54 10.15
N THR A 106 8.48 -0.67 10.50
CA THR A 106 7.83 -1.48 11.54
C THR A 106 7.94 -0.89 12.95
N GLN A 107 8.82 0.10 13.17
CA GLN A 107 8.90 0.83 14.43
C GLN A 107 7.85 1.95 14.55
N ILE A 108 7.18 2.29 13.47
CA ILE A 108 6.16 3.36 13.43
C ILE A 108 4.79 2.75 13.67
N LYS A 109 4.25 2.96 14.87
CA LYS A 109 3.00 2.32 15.33
C LYS A 109 1.75 2.72 14.54
N GLU A 110 1.78 3.86 13.87
CA GLU A 110 0.68 4.37 13.06
C GLU A 110 0.62 3.74 11.66
N LEU A 111 1.66 2.99 11.27
CA LEU A 111 1.77 2.37 9.96
C LEU A 111 1.61 0.85 10.02
N GLU A 112 1.05 0.29 8.95
CA GLU A 112 0.97 -1.15 8.69
C GLU A 112 1.74 -1.45 7.39
N PRO A 113 3.05 -1.73 7.45
CA PRO A 113 3.81 -2.13 6.28
C PRO A 113 3.46 -3.56 5.89
N VAL A 114 3.18 -3.77 4.60
CA VAL A 114 2.92 -5.09 4.02
C VAL A 114 3.73 -5.27 2.73
N GLY A 115 4.08 -6.50 2.38
CA GLY A 115 4.73 -6.87 1.13
C GLY A 115 3.80 -7.71 0.28
N SER A 116 3.51 -7.29 -0.95
CA SER A 116 2.79 -8.09 -1.95
C SER A 116 3.73 -8.74 -2.96
N LEU A 117 4.94 -8.20 -3.08
CA LEU A 117 6.05 -8.70 -3.89
C LEU A 117 7.29 -8.76 -3.00
N SER A 118 8.26 -9.60 -3.37
CA SER A 118 9.53 -9.71 -2.62
C SER A 118 10.33 -8.41 -2.56
N TYR A 119 10.09 -7.49 -3.50
CA TYR A 119 10.83 -6.25 -3.70
C TYR A 119 10.01 -4.98 -3.47
N ASN A 120 8.78 -5.07 -2.91
CA ASN A 120 8.00 -3.88 -2.55
C ASN A 120 7.73 -3.78 -1.04
N ILE A 121 7.36 -2.59 -0.63
CA ILE A 121 6.71 -2.30 0.65
C ILE A 121 5.51 -1.41 0.36
N GLU A 122 4.34 -1.84 0.81
CA GLU A 122 3.09 -1.06 0.79
C GLU A 122 2.81 -0.58 2.21
N ILE A 123 2.36 0.64 2.34
CA ILE A 123 2.02 1.24 3.63
C ILE A 123 0.52 1.51 3.69
N ASN A 124 -0.10 0.94 4.69
CA ASN A 124 -1.48 1.21 5.10
C ASN A 124 -1.50 1.88 6.48
N ALA A 125 -2.64 2.43 6.87
CA ALA A 125 -2.83 2.88 8.24
C ALA A 125 -2.84 1.67 9.19
N ALA A 126 -2.36 1.84 10.42
CA ALA A 126 -2.32 0.78 11.42
C ALA A 126 -3.68 0.08 11.58
N GLY A 127 -3.67 -1.25 11.58
CA GLY A 127 -4.85 -2.09 11.67
C GLY A 127 -5.67 -2.19 10.38
N VAL A 128 -5.22 -1.59 9.27
CA VAL A 128 -5.85 -1.71 7.95
C VAL A 128 -5.13 -2.78 7.14
N ASN A 129 -5.78 -3.91 6.96
CA ASN A 129 -5.29 -5.03 6.17
C ASN A 129 -6.45 -5.75 5.47
N LYS A 130 -6.15 -6.73 4.63
CA LYS A 130 -7.16 -7.48 3.88
C LYS A 130 -8.18 -8.17 4.78
N GLY A 131 -7.76 -8.65 5.96
CA GLY A 131 -8.63 -9.35 6.91
C GLY A 131 -9.65 -8.40 7.53
N THR A 132 -9.20 -7.30 8.10
CA THR A 132 -10.09 -6.29 8.70
C THR A 132 -11.06 -5.69 7.67
N ALA A 133 -10.58 -5.49 6.43
CA ALA A 133 -11.43 -4.98 5.35
C ALA A 133 -12.53 -5.99 4.95
N LEU A 134 -12.21 -7.28 4.86
CA LEU A 134 -13.18 -8.32 4.50
C LEU A 134 -14.21 -8.52 5.60
N VAL A 135 -13.81 -8.52 6.87
CA VAL A 135 -14.73 -8.61 8.01
C VAL A 135 -15.68 -7.41 8.02
N ALA A 136 -15.17 -6.18 7.84
CA ALA A 136 -15.99 -4.99 7.76
C ALA A 136 -17.00 -5.04 6.58
N LEU A 137 -16.60 -5.58 5.43
CA LEU A 137 -17.50 -5.81 4.30
C LEU A 137 -18.60 -6.83 4.66
N GLY A 138 -18.22 -7.92 5.34
CA GLY A 138 -19.17 -8.91 5.83
C GLY A 138 -20.22 -8.29 6.75
N GLU A 139 -19.82 -7.48 7.71
CA GLU A 139 -20.72 -6.74 8.61
C GLU A 139 -21.69 -5.83 7.85
N MET A 140 -21.18 -5.09 6.84
CA MET A 140 -22.04 -4.23 6.00
C MET A 140 -23.08 -5.02 5.20
N LEU A 141 -22.77 -6.26 4.83
CA LEU A 141 -23.66 -7.14 4.07
C LEU A 141 -24.51 -8.04 4.96
N GLY A 142 -24.37 -7.96 6.28
CA GLY A 142 -25.05 -8.85 7.23
C GLY A 142 -24.56 -10.29 7.19
N ILE A 143 -23.33 -10.53 6.72
CA ILE A 143 -22.69 -11.85 6.66
C ILE A 143 -21.83 -12.03 7.91
N PRO A 144 -22.13 -12.99 8.79
CA PRO A 144 -21.33 -13.20 9.98
C PRO A 144 -19.95 -13.75 9.63
N ARG A 145 -18.94 -13.40 10.41
CA ARG A 145 -17.54 -13.76 10.22
C ARG A 145 -17.34 -15.27 9.96
N GLU A 146 -18.07 -16.09 10.68
CA GLU A 146 -18.02 -17.57 10.60
C GLU A 146 -18.48 -18.12 9.24
N SER A 147 -19.21 -17.30 8.48
CA SER A 147 -19.70 -17.65 7.13
C SER A 147 -18.80 -17.11 6.01
N ILE A 148 -17.67 -16.46 6.35
CA ILE A 148 -16.72 -15.93 5.37
C ILE A 148 -15.60 -16.94 5.17
N MET A 149 -15.35 -17.30 3.91
CA MET A 149 -14.19 -18.07 3.48
C MET A 149 -13.23 -17.16 2.70
N ALA A 150 -11.93 -17.31 2.93
CA ALA A 150 -10.89 -16.62 2.17
C ALA A 150 -9.75 -17.58 1.80
N CYS A 151 -9.16 -17.37 0.62
CA CYS A 151 -7.97 -18.08 0.16
C CYS A 151 -6.84 -17.05 -0.03
N GLY A 152 -5.61 -17.43 0.28
CA GLY A 152 -4.42 -16.61 0.12
C GLY A 152 -3.16 -17.46 0.11
N ASP A 153 -2.10 -16.94 -0.56
CA ASP A 153 -0.82 -17.64 -0.75
C ASP A 153 0.41 -16.77 -0.40
N GLY A 154 0.19 -15.53 0.06
CA GLY A 154 1.25 -14.58 0.36
C GLY A 154 1.25 -14.07 1.79
N ASP A 155 2.36 -13.46 2.20
CA ASP A 155 2.52 -12.89 3.54
C ASP A 155 1.47 -11.80 3.84
N ASN A 156 1.03 -11.07 2.82
CA ASN A 156 -0.01 -10.05 2.92
C ASN A 156 -1.42 -10.65 3.12
N ASP A 157 -1.59 -11.97 3.01
CA ASP A 157 -2.85 -12.68 3.22
C ASP A 157 -2.95 -13.31 4.63
N VAL A 158 -1.88 -13.29 5.42
CA VAL A 158 -1.87 -13.90 6.75
C VAL A 158 -3.01 -13.35 7.64
N HIS A 159 -3.21 -12.03 7.66
CA HIS A 159 -4.32 -11.42 8.39
C HIS A 159 -5.68 -11.80 7.81
N LEU A 160 -5.79 -11.86 6.48
CA LEU A 160 -7.00 -12.29 5.78
C LEU A 160 -7.43 -13.69 6.24
N LEU A 161 -6.49 -14.65 6.24
CA LEU A 161 -6.77 -16.05 6.61
C LEU A 161 -7.11 -16.22 8.09
N ARG A 162 -6.54 -15.37 8.97
CA ARG A 162 -6.79 -15.42 10.42
C ARG A 162 -8.09 -14.74 10.86
N GLU A 163 -8.53 -13.74 10.11
CA GLU A 163 -9.69 -12.92 10.49
C GLU A 163 -11.03 -13.50 10.01
N VAL A 164 -11.06 -14.43 9.09
CA VAL A 164 -12.29 -15.07 8.59
C VAL A 164 -12.64 -16.35 9.35
N GLY A 165 -13.85 -16.85 9.14
CA GLY A 165 -14.30 -18.12 9.71
C GLY A 165 -13.62 -19.34 9.08
N PHE A 166 -13.23 -19.25 7.79
CA PHE A 166 -12.59 -20.34 7.06
C PHE A 166 -11.46 -19.80 6.15
N GLY A 167 -10.22 -19.83 6.64
CA GLY A 167 -9.02 -19.47 5.89
C GLY A 167 -8.37 -20.70 5.24
N VAL A 168 -7.99 -20.57 3.96
CA VAL A 168 -7.30 -21.60 3.16
C VAL A 168 -6.00 -21.01 2.61
N ALA A 169 -4.84 -21.65 2.92
CA ALA A 169 -3.51 -21.30 2.42
C ALA A 169 -3.07 -22.29 1.33
#